data_03ba69d4b5b3b94e9c602f27ffc2f503
#
_entry.id   03ba69d4b5b3b94e9c602f27ffc2f503
#
_cell.length_a   1.000
_cell.length_b   1.000
_cell.length_c   1.000
_cell.angle_alpha   90.00
_cell.angle_beta   90.00
_cell.angle_gamma   90.00
#
_symmetry.space_group_name_H-M   'P 1'
#
loop_
_entity.id
_entity.type
_entity.pdbx_description
1 polymer ?
#
loop_
_entity_poly.entity_id
_entity_poly.type
_entity_poly.pdbx_seq_one_letter_code
_entity_poly.pdbx_strand_id
1 'polypeptide(L)'
;MDQALNQKIDAYIAENKEQLLQDIAALVAIDSVEGTPEEGAPFGAGPRAALDKTLELAAGMGFATRNCENYIGYAELAGADPEKYLATICHVDVVPVGNGWTADPFKMRIQDGWLLGRGVSDDKGPMIVTLYALKFLKEQGYQLRYPIRALVGDNEETHMKDVEYYLANYPAPVFCFTPDAEFPVCNGEKGHFGGKIVSPVCNGVIAEFEGGVANNAVPDRASALVKTDIRKLKNAPNITLEPEGDGVRVRGWGKSGHAAMPEGTVNAIGLVVDYLLDNGLCNDAERAYLEALRKLHSSTAGTGLGIDCADGPFGPLTIIGGRIYMEDGKLVQTIDSRFPTCTDGAKLTAQITAALGEGAKLEDVDAAEPFYIEADSPAIRACIDTYNEVTGENATPFTMGGGTYARHFPYAVSFGPEHEDVKLPEFGGPMHGANEAAPIDKLLEAVKIYILALLRLEEIDF
;
A
#
# COMPACT_ATOMS: atom_id res chain seq x y z
N MET A 1 -20.20 -1.42 27.30
CA MET A 1 -21.07 -1.13 26.11
C MET A 1 -22.55 -1.16 26.50
N ASP A 2 -23.36 -0.23 25.97
CA ASP A 2 -24.83 -0.29 26.17
C ASP A 2 -25.41 -1.49 25.45
N GLN A 3 -26.00 -2.44 26.21
CA GLN A 3 -26.54 -3.67 25.68
C GLN A 3 -27.70 -3.43 24.68
N ALA A 4 -28.51 -2.40 24.92
CA ALA A 4 -29.62 -2.04 24.04
C ALA A 4 -29.10 -1.50 22.69
N LEU A 5 -28.05 -0.68 22.69
CA LEU A 5 -27.41 -0.18 21.46
C LEU A 5 -26.81 -1.35 20.64
N ASN A 6 -26.11 -2.27 21.32
CA ASN A 6 -25.56 -3.46 20.63
C ASN A 6 -26.62 -4.28 19.93
N GLN A 7 -27.70 -4.62 20.63
CA GLN A 7 -28.81 -5.38 20.04
C GLN A 7 -29.43 -4.66 18.84
N LYS A 8 -29.51 -3.33 18.89
CA LYS A 8 -30.03 -2.49 17.83
C LYS A 8 -29.11 -2.50 16.60
N ILE A 9 -27.79 -2.43 16.80
CA ILE A 9 -26.80 -2.51 15.72
C ILE A 9 -26.84 -3.91 15.10
N ASP A 10 -26.85 -4.99 15.91
CA ASP A 10 -26.88 -6.35 15.42
C ASP A 10 -28.15 -6.64 14.60
N ALA A 11 -29.31 -6.14 15.03
CA ALA A 11 -30.55 -6.24 14.28
C ALA A 11 -30.48 -5.48 12.94
N TYR A 12 -29.95 -4.26 12.94
CA TYR A 12 -29.76 -3.46 11.74
C TYR A 12 -28.83 -4.15 10.72
N ILE A 13 -27.70 -4.71 11.17
CA ILE A 13 -26.77 -5.44 10.31
C ILE A 13 -27.47 -6.66 9.69
N ALA A 14 -28.19 -7.43 10.50
CA ALA A 14 -28.92 -8.60 10.01
C ALA A 14 -29.99 -8.24 8.96
N GLU A 15 -30.72 -7.15 9.16
CA GLU A 15 -31.75 -6.65 8.23
C GLU A 15 -31.17 -6.13 6.93
N ASN A 16 -30.00 -5.47 6.98
CA ASN A 16 -29.41 -4.81 5.81
C ASN A 16 -28.37 -5.67 5.07
N LYS A 17 -28.01 -6.85 5.60
CA LYS A 17 -26.92 -7.70 5.05
C LYS A 17 -27.05 -7.95 3.56
N GLU A 18 -28.23 -8.37 3.08
CA GLU A 18 -28.41 -8.73 1.67
C GLU A 18 -28.21 -7.51 0.75
N GLN A 19 -28.76 -6.35 1.15
CA GLN A 19 -28.60 -5.13 0.36
C GLN A 19 -27.16 -4.63 0.37
N LEU A 20 -26.46 -4.69 1.50
CA LEU A 20 -25.03 -4.37 1.61
C LEU A 20 -24.21 -5.21 0.63
N LEU A 21 -24.43 -6.51 0.56
CA LEU A 21 -23.73 -7.40 -0.38
C LEU A 21 -24.07 -7.08 -1.84
N GLN A 22 -25.31 -6.69 -2.14
CA GLN A 22 -25.70 -6.25 -3.48
C GLN A 22 -25.02 -4.92 -3.88
N ASP A 23 -24.87 -3.98 -2.95
CA ASP A 23 -24.21 -2.70 -3.19
C ASP A 23 -22.69 -2.89 -3.40
N ILE A 24 -22.05 -3.80 -2.64
CA ILE A 24 -20.67 -4.23 -2.94
C ILE A 24 -20.56 -4.81 -4.35
N ALA A 25 -21.46 -5.73 -4.69
CA ALA A 25 -21.47 -6.35 -6.02
C ALA A 25 -21.64 -5.33 -7.15
N ALA A 26 -22.42 -4.26 -6.93
CA ALA A 26 -22.62 -3.20 -7.90
C ALA A 26 -21.34 -2.37 -8.15
N LEU A 27 -20.52 -2.15 -7.11
CA LEU A 27 -19.21 -1.52 -7.28
C LEU A 27 -18.17 -2.45 -7.89
N VAL A 28 -18.11 -3.70 -7.43
CA VAL A 28 -17.18 -4.71 -8.00
C VAL A 28 -17.41 -4.91 -9.49
N ALA A 29 -18.64 -4.76 -9.96
CA ALA A 29 -18.98 -4.91 -11.39
C ALA A 29 -18.32 -3.85 -12.31
N ILE A 30 -17.71 -2.82 -11.77
CA ILE A 30 -17.03 -1.77 -12.53
C ILE A 30 -15.52 -2.05 -12.56
N ASP A 31 -14.96 -2.21 -13.75
CA ASP A 31 -13.52 -2.22 -13.97
C ASP A 31 -12.97 -0.80 -13.77
N SER A 32 -12.42 -0.56 -12.59
CA SER A 32 -11.91 0.74 -12.17
C SER A 32 -10.39 0.78 -12.04
N VAL A 33 -9.70 -0.01 -12.84
CA VAL A 33 -8.25 0.12 -13.03
C VAL A 33 -7.95 1.49 -13.64
N GLU A 34 -6.90 2.17 -13.15
CA GLU A 34 -6.47 3.45 -13.69
C GLU A 34 -6.26 3.35 -15.20
N GLY A 35 -6.80 4.32 -15.93
CA GLY A 35 -6.75 4.38 -17.38
C GLY A 35 -6.13 5.68 -17.89
N THR A 36 -6.16 5.85 -19.20
CA THR A 36 -5.69 7.10 -19.80
C THR A 36 -6.59 8.26 -19.36
N PRO A 37 -6.01 9.36 -18.83
CA PRO A 37 -6.77 10.55 -18.48
C PRO A 37 -7.54 11.12 -19.69
N GLU A 38 -8.79 11.52 -19.45
CA GLU A 38 -9.65 12.13 -20.44
C GLU A 38 -10.49 13.27 -19.84
N GLU A 39 -11.18 14.05 -20.66
CA GLU A 39 -12.00 15.15 -20.17
C GLU A 39 -13.07 14.66 -19.18
N GLY A 40 -13.03 15.17 -17.95
CA GLY A 40 -13.94 14.78 -16.87
C GLY A 40 -13.65 13.41 -16.22
N ALA A 41 -12.53 12.77 -16.56
CA ALA A 41 -12.05 11.54 -15.95
C ALA A 41 -10.51 11.57 -15.79
N PRO A 42 -9.99 12.27 -14.78
CA PRO A 42 -8.55 12.49 -14.62
C PRO A 42 -7.74 11.19 -14.45
N PHE A 43 -8.35 10.12 -13.97
CA PHE A 43 -7.73 8.81 -13.79
C PHE A 43 -8.29 7.74 -14.74
N GLY A 44 -9.06 8.17 -15.77
CA GLY A 44 -9.70 7.29 -16.75
C GLY A 44 -11.16 7.00 -16.45
N ALA A 45 -11.84 6.43 -17.44
CA ALA A 45 -13.30 6.20 -17.41
C ALA A 45 -13.73 5.21 -16.32
N GLY A 46 -12.89 4.21 -16.01
CA GLY A 46 -13.19 3.17 -15.00
C GLY A 46 -13.29 3.73 -13.57
N PRO A 47 -12.23 4.34 -13.02
CA PRO A 47 -12.27 5.00 -11.71
C PRO A 47 -13.40 6.03 -11.61
N ARG A 48 -13.58 6.85 -12.64
CA ARG A 48 -14.67 7.81 -12.71
C ARG A 48 -16.06 7.14 -12.61
N ALA A 49 -16.30 6.05 -13.29
CA ALA A 49 -17.56 5.31 -13.21
C ALA A 49 -17.82 4.72 -11.83
N ALA A 50 -16.75 4.25 -11.15
CA ALA A 50 -16.85 3.73 -9.78
C ALA A 50 -17.14 4.85 -8.77
N LEU A 51 -16.52 6.03 -8.91
CA LEU A 51 -16.82 7.22 -8.12
C LEU A 51 -18.30 7.63 -8.28
N ASP A 52 -18.78 7.76 -9.51
CA ASP A 52 -20.17 8.13 -9.78
C ASP A 52 -21.15 7.13 -9.21
N LYS A 53 -20.84 5.82 -9.33
CA LYS A 53 -21.70 4.76 -8.78
C LYS A 53 -21.74 4.79 -7.25
N THR A 54 -20.64 5.06 -6.60
CA THR A 54 -20.59 5.19 -5.13
C THR A 54 -21.43 6.37 -4.67
N LEU A 55 -21.32 7.52 -5.32
CA LEU A 55 -22.11 8.70 -4.99
C LEU A 55 -23.62 8.48 -5.29
N GLU A 56 -23.97 7.73 -6.35
CA GLU A 56 -25.34 7.31 -6.63
C GLU A 56 -25.91 6.44 -5.51
N LEU A 57 -25.16 5.42 -5.06
CA LEU A 57 -25.56 4.55 -3.94
C LEU A 57 -25.77 5.35 -2.65
N ALA A 58 -24.80 6.23 -2.32
CA ALA A 58 -24.88 7.10 -1.15
C ALA A 58 -26.09 8.05 -1.22
N ALA A 59 -26.38 8.64 -2.39
CA ALA A 59 -27.56 9.46 -2.59
C ALA A 59 -28.85 8.65 -2.43
N GLY A 60 -28.87 7.40 -2.91
CA GLY A 60 -29.96 6.44 -2.69
C GLY A 60 -30.22 6.12 -1.21
N MET A 61 -29.18 6.13 -0.37
CA MET A 61 -29.26 6.02 1.09
C MET A 61 -29.70 7.35 1.75
N GLY A 62 -29.86 8.41 0.94
CA GLY A 62 -30.33 9.74 1.35
C GLY A 62 -29.25 10.63 1.97
N PHE A 63 -27.98 10.39 1.70
CA PHE A 63 -26.91 11.32 2.04
C PHE A 63 -26.87 12.52 1.09
N ALA A 64 -26.39 13.67 1.57
CA ALA A 64 -25.92 14.72 0.68
C ALA A 64 -24.60 14.26 0.05
N THR A 65 -24.53 14.30 -1.29
CA THR A 65 -23.32 13.86 -2.01
C THR A 65 -22.71 15.01 -2.79
N ARG A 66 -21.39 14.98 -2.93
CA ARG A 66 -20.64 15.91 -3.75
C ARG A 66 -19.58 15.18 -4.56
N ASN A 67 -19.53 15.48 -5.84
CA ASN A 67 -18.40 15.17 -6.70
C ASN A 67 -17.48 16.41 -6.72
N CYS A 68 -16.22 16.23 -6.35
CA CYS A 68 -15.20 17.27 -6.29
C CYS A 68 -14.39 17.25 -7.59
N GLU A 69 -14.96 17.81 -8.63
CA GLU A 69 -14.37 18.02 -9.96
C GLU A 69 -13.82 16.72 -10.60
N ASN A 70 -14.39 15.58 -10.23
CA ASN A 70 -14.08 14.23 -10.72
C ASN A 70 -12.71 13.66 -10.26
N TYR A 71 -12.07 14.30 -9.29
CA TYR A 71 -10.87 13.76 -8.63
C TYR A 71 -11.21 12.92 -7.41
N ILE A 72 -12.28 13.26 -6.69
CA ILE A 72 -12.72 12.62 -5.44
C ILE A 72 -14.16 12.99 -5.20
N GLY A 73 -14.86 12.26 -4.36
CA GLY A 73 -16.21 12.61 -3.94
C GLY A 73 -16.42 12.42 -2.46
N TYR A 74 -17.61 12.78 -1.97
CA TYR A 74 -18.02 12.42 -0.61
C TYR A 74 -19.53 12.30 -0.45
N ALA A 75 -19.92 11.47 0.53
CA ALA A 75 -21.24 11.44 1.11
C ALA A 75 -21.18 12.07 2.50
N GLU A 76 -22.10 12.96 2.83
CA GLU A 76 -22.11 13.69 4.12
C GLU A 76 -23.35 13.37 4.93
N LEU A 77 -23.12 13.03 6.19
CA LEU A 77 -24.12 13.02 7.25
C LEU A 77 -23.97 14.32 8.05
N ALA A 78 -25.04 15.12 8.09
CA ALA A 78 -25.03 16.45 8.70
C ALA A 78 -24.75 16.39 10.21
N GLY A 79 -24.02 17.39 10.72
CA GLY A 79 -23.76 17.67 12.13
C GLY A 79 -24.03 19.13 12.46
N ALA A 80 -23.87 19.51 13.72
CA ALA A 80 -24.15 20.86 14.21
C ALA A 80 -22.99 21.84 13.96
N ASP A 81 -21.74 21.37 13.91
CA ASP A 81 -20.57 22.23 13.72
C ASP A 81 -20.47 22.66 12.24
N PRO A 82 -20.38 23.97 11.93
CA PRO A 82 -20.31 24.46 10.56
C PRO A 82 -18.88 24.46 9.98
N GLU A 83 -17.85 24.29 10.82
CA GLU A 83 -16.45 24.48 10.43
C GLU A 83 -15.63 23.19 10.51
N LYS A 84 -15.95 22.33 11.46
CA LYS A 84 -15.23 21.07 11.74
C LYS A 84 -16.05 19.87 11.30
N TYR A 85 -15.40 18.85 10.77
CA TYR A 85 -16.04 17.57 10.42
C TYR A 85 -15.10 16.39 10.66
N LEU A 86 -15.68 15.23 10.92
CA LEU A 86 -15.00 13.95 10.91
C LEU A 86 -15.03 13.34 9.51
N ALA A 87 -14.06 12.52 9.17
CA ALA A 87 -14.08 11.80 7.91
C ALA A 87 -13.69 10.33 8.05
N THR A 88 -14.19 9.54 7.10
CA THR A 88 -13.59 8.29 6.65
C THR A 88 -13.13 8.49 5.22
N ILE A 89 -12.14 7.74 4.75
CA ILE A 89 -11.72 7.75 3.37
C ILE A 89 -11.46 6.33 2.88
N CYS A 90 -12.08 5.97 1.79
CA CYS A 90 -11.88 4.71 1.06
C CYS A 90 -11.62 5.02 -0.41
N HIS A 91 -11.08 4.06 -1.15
CA HIS A 91 -10.94 4.20 -2.59
C HIS A 91 -11.81 3.20 -3.36
N VAL A 92 -12.07 3.52 -4.62
CA VAL A 92 -12.87 2.70 -5.52
C VAL A 92 -12.16 2.34 -6.83
N ASP A 93 -10.94 2.86 -7.03
CA ASP A 93 -10.01 2.31 -8.02
C ASP A 93 -9.46 0.96 -7.55
N VAL A 94 -8.87 0.22 -8.44
CA VAL A 94 -8.31 -1.12 -8.16
C VAL A 94 -7.06 -1.36 -9.00
N VAL A 95 -6.13 -2.18 -8.50
CA VAL A 95 -4.98 -2.65 -9.27
C VAL A 95 -5.40 -3.49 -10.48
N PRO A 96 -4.58 -3.59 -11.53
CA PRO A 96 -4.79 -4.51 -12.64
C PRO A 96 -5.03 -5.94 -12.16
N VAL A 97 -5.98 -6.63 -12.78
CA VAL A 97 -6.42 -7.96 -12.32
C VAL A 97 -5.35 -9.05 -12.38
N GLY A 98 -4.35 -8.91 -13.26
CA GLY A 98 -3.31 -9.93 -13.42
C GLY A 98 -3.84 -11.26 -13.99
N ASN A 99 -3.10 -12.34 -13.72
CA ASN A 99 -3.42 -13.69 -14.20
C ASN A 99 -3.81 -14.60 -13.02
N GLY A 100 -4.46 -15.72 -13.32
CA GLY A 100 -4.75 -16.76 -12.33
C GLY A 100 -6.15 -16.75 -11.76
N TRP A 101 -7.02 -15.85 -12.20
CA TRP A 101 -8.43 -15.84 -11.81
C TRP A 101 -9.17 -17.07 -12.29
N THR A 102 -9.99 -17.66 -11.41
CA THR A 102 -10.82 -18.83 -11.73
C THR A 102 -12.17 -18.45 -12.32
N ALA A 103 -12.55 -17.17 -12.24
CA ALA A 103 -13.78 -16.60 -12.83
C ALA A 103 -13.54 -15.12 -13.10
N ASP A 104 -14.55 -14.45 -13.69
CA ASP A 104 -14.53 -13.00 -13.96
C ASP A 104 -14.28 -12.19 -12.67
N PRO A 105 -13.20 -11.41 -12.58
CA PRO A 105 -12.85 -10.64 -11.40
C PRO A 105 -13.86 -9.53 -11.07
N PHE A 106 -14.58 -9.02 -12.07
CA PHE A 106 -15.60 -7.97 -11.92
C PHE A 106 -17.03 -8.53 -11.79
N LYS A 107 -17.15 -9.83 -11.54
CA LYS A 107 -18.40 -10.47 -11.20
C LYS A 107 -18.32 -11.12 -9.83
N MET A 108 -18.68 -10.35 -8.81
CA MET A 108 -18.64 -10.82 -7.42
C MET A 108 -19.35 -12.14 -7.25
N ARG A 109 -18.74 -13.05 -6.52
CA ARG A 109 -19.30 -14.37 -6.14
C ARG A 109 -19.28 -14.49 -4.63
N ILE A 110 -20.21 -15.33 -4.12
CA ILE A 110 -20.21 -15.72 -2.71
C ILE A 110 -19.93 -17.22 -2.65
N GLN A 111 -18.95 -17.62 -1.86
CA GLN A 111 -18.60 -19.02 -1.62
C GLN A 111 -18.24 -19.22 -0.15
N ASP A 112 -18.91 -20.14 0.53
CA ASP A 112 -18.61 -20.56 1.91
C ASP A 112 -18.42 -19.39 2.90
N GLY A 113 -19.23 -18.33 2.77
CA GLY A 113 -19.17 -17.15 3.63
C GLY A 113 -18.16 -16.10 3.21
N TRP A 114 -17.52 -16.25 2.05
CA TRP A 114 -16.58 -15.30 1.49
C TRP A 114 -17.12 -14.60 0.24
N LEU A 115 -16.81 -13.34 0.10
CA LEU A 115 -16.91 -12.61 -1.17
C LEU A 115 -15.66 -12.90 -1.99
N LEU A 116 -15.82 -13.04 -3.31
CA LEU A 116 -14.71 -13.17 -4.26
C LEU A 116 -14.92 -12.21 -5.43
N GLY A 117 -13.93 -11.38 -5.70
CA GLY A 117 -13.94 -10.39 -6.77
C GLY A 117 -12.88 -9.32 -6.52
N ARG A 118 -12.45 -8.61 -7.56
CA ARG A 118 -11.49 -7.51 -7.41
C ARG A 118 -12.14 -6.34 -6.68
N GLY A 119 -11.52 -5.89 -5.57
CA GLY A 119 -12.01 -4.80 -4.74
C GLY A 119 -12.95 -5.24 -3.60
N VAL A 120 -13.20 -6.54 -3.40
CA VAL A 120 -14.05 -6.98 -2.28
C VAL A 120 -13.39 -6.76 -0.93
N SER A 121 -12.05 -6.82 -0.87
CA SER A 121 -11.21 -6.53 0.31
C SER A 121 -10.63 -5.11 0.22
N ASP A 122 -10.16 -4.72 -0.95
CA ASP A 122 -9.35 -3.54 -1.20
C ASP A 122 -9.90 -2.76 -2.41
N ASP A 123 -10.69 -1.68 -2.23
CA ASP A 123 -11.27 -1.17 -0.97
C ASP A 123 -12.80 -0.90 -1.16
N LYS A 124 -13.40 -1.43 -2.29
CA LYS A 124 -14.84 -1.25 -2.61
C LYS A 124 -15.77 -1.85 -1.57
N GLY A 125 -15.38 -3.03 -1.00
CA GLY A 125 -16.12 -3.65 0.08
C GLY A 125 -16.16 -2.77 1.33
N PRO A 126 -15.02 -2.36 1.88
CA PRO A 126 -14.92 -1.44 3.01
C PRO A 126 -15.59 -0.08 2.78
N MET A 127 -15.56 0.46 1.56
CA MET A 127 -16.31 1.67 1.20
C MET A 127 -17.81 1.51 1.49
N ILE A 128 -18.42 0.42 1.05
CA ILE A 128 -19.83 0.14 1.30
C ILE A 128 -20.09 -0.10 2.79
N VAL A 129 -19.23 -0.84 3.48
CA VAL A 129 -19.28 -1.05 4.95
C VAL A 129 -19.38 0.29 5.68
N THR A 130 -18.54 1.25 5.29
CA THR A 130 -18.51 2.60 5.84
C THR A 130 -19.83 3.35 5.60
N LEU A 131 -20.36 3.30 4.37
CA LEU A 131 -21.66 3.93 4.08
C LEU A 131 -22.79 3.32 4.93
N TYR A 132 -22.77 2.01 5.18
CA TYR A 132 -23.78 1.37 6.05
C TYR A 132 -23.62 1.74 7.51
N ALA A 133 -22.40 2.00 7.99
CA ALA A 133 -22.21 2.55 9.33
C ALA A 133 -22.81 3.96 9.45
N LEU A 134 -22.57 4.84 8.48
CA LEU A 134 -23.20 6.17 8.45
C LEU A 134 -24.73 6.10 8.30
N LYS A 135 -25.23 5.17 7.47
CA LYS A 135 -26.66 4.94 7.26
C LYS A 135 -27.38 4.59 8.56
N PHE A 136 -26.77 3.74 9.41
CA PHE A 136 -27.28 3.46 10.74
C PHE A 136 -27.46 4.73 11.56
N LEU A 137 -26.44 5.56 11.67
CA LEU A 137 -26.48 6.80 12.45
C LEU A 137 -27.61 7.72 11.95
N LYS A 138 -27.78 7.83 10.65
CA LYS A 138 -28.84 8.60 10.02
C LYS A 138 -30.23 8.06 10.31
N GLU A 139 -30.47 6.77 10.11
CA GLU A 139 -31.77 6.14 10.30
C GLU A 139 -32.23 6.12 11.77
N GLN A 140 -31.24 6.04 12.68
CA GLN A 140 -31.52 6.14 14.09
C GLN A 140 -31.70 7.58 14.60
N GLY A 141 -31.49 8.59 13.74
CA GLY A 141 -31.72 10.00 14.04
C GLY A 141 -30.72 10.59 15.02
N TYR A 142 -29.46 10.11 15.03
CA TYR A 142 -28.41 10.68 15.86
C TYR A 142 -28.19 12.15 15.53
N GLN A 143 -28.14 12.98 16.57
CA GLN A 143 -27.82 14.40 16.45
C GLN A 143 -26.31 14.53 16.65
N LEU A 144 -25.57 14.62 15.54
CA LEU A 144 -24.13 14.67 15.56
C LEU A 144 -23.61 16.09 15.85
N ARG A 145 -22.53 16.19 16.61
CA ARG A 145 -21.79 17.43 16.80
C ARG A 145 -21.06 17.83 15.51
N TYR A 146 -20.30 16.90 14.94
CA TYR A 146 -19.56 17.09 13.70
C TYR A 146 -20.31 16.48 12.52
N PRO A 147 -20.41 17.14 11.37
CA PRO A 147 -20.70 16.43 10.13
C PRO A 147 -19.71 15.27 9.95
N ILE A 148 -20.16 14.16 9.35
CA ILE A 148 -19.27 13.04 9.01
C ILE A 148 -19.28 12.89 7.49
N ARG A 149 -18.09 12.92 6.87
CA ARG A 149 -17.90 12.68 5.44
C ARG A 149 -17.29 11.32 5.19
N ALA A 150 -17.96 10.50 4.41
CA ALA A 150 -17.33 9.37 3.76
C ALA A 150 -16.72 9.86 2.44
N LEU A 151 -15.41 10.07 2.42
CA LEU A 151 -14.65 10.45 1.24
C LEU A 151 -14.48 9.22 0.35
N VAL A 152 -14.59 9.42 -0.96
CA VAL A 152 -14.53 8.38 -2.00
C VAL A 152 -13.41 8.75 -2.96
N GLY A 153 -12.24 8.19 -2.76
CA GLY A 153 -11.09 8.33 -3.65
C GLY A 153 -11.19 7.42 -4.87
N ASP A 154 -10.47 7.75 -5.92
CA ASP A 154 -10.42 6.98 -7.16
C ASP A 154 -9.03 6.91 -7.81
N ASN A 155 -7.95 7.13 -6.99
CA ASN A 155 -6.55 7.05 -7.43
C ASN A 155 -5.57 6.60 -6.32
N GLU A 156 -6.00 5.79 -5.36
CA GLU A 156 -5.16 5.31 -4.25
C GLU A 156 -4.02 4.43 -4.74
N GLU A 157 -4.34 3.44 -5.55
CA GLU A 157 -3.48 2.33 -5.98
C GLU A 157 -2.27 2.76 -6.82
N THR A 158 -2.21 4.02 -7.21
CA THR A 158 -1.15 4.54 -8.08
C THR A 158 -0.46 5.77 -7.52
N HIS A 159 -1.16 6.91 -7.42
CA HIS A 159 -0.50 8.19 -7.17
C HIS A 159 -1.15 9.05 -6.09
N MET A 160 -2.33 8.69 -5.57
CA MET A 160 -3.10 9.44 -4.56
C MET A 160 -3.32 10.93 -4.90
N LYS A 161 -3.44 11.24 -6.22
CA LYS A 161 -3.64 12.62 -6.70
C LYS A 161 -5.03 13.17 -6.36
N ASP A 162 -5.97 12.31 -6.13
CA ASP A 162 -7.32 12.59 -5.69
C ASP A 162 -7.36 13.24 -4.30
N VAL A 163 -6.70 12.63 -3.30
CA VAL A 163 -6.60 13.18 -1.95
C VAL A 163 -5.74 14.45 -1.91
N GLU A 164 -4.67 14.52 -2.71
CA GLU A 164 -3.89 15.76 -2.87
C GLU A 164 -4.77 16.88 -3.40
N TYR A 165 -5.59 16.60 -4.43
CA TYR A 165 -6.54 17.57 -4.98
C TYR A 165 -7.56 18.02 -3.91
N TYR A 166 -8.10 17.06 -3.14
CA TYR A 166 -9.07 17.38 -2.09
C TYR A 166 -8.47 18.34 -1.05
N LEU A 167 -7.31 18.01 -0.51
CA LEU A 167 -6.66 18.82 0.54
C LEU A 167 -6.16 20.18 0.05
N ALA A 168 -5.89 20.32 -1.25
CA ALA A 168 -5.54 21.61 -1.84
C ALA A 168 -6.76 22.56 -2.02
N ASN A 169 -7.98 22.02 -2.13
CA ASN A 169 -9.17 22.78 -2.49
C ASN A 169 -10.26 22.80 -1.41
N TYR A 170 -10.20 21.88 -0.43
CA TYR A 170 -11.19 21.71 0.63
C TYR A 170 -10.52 21.66 2.00
N PRO A 171 -11.21 22.12 3.08
CA PRO A 171 -10.68 21.98 4.44
C PRO A 171 -10.43 20.51 4.80
N ALA A 172 -9.34 20.25 5.51
CA ALA A 172 -9.08 18.93 6.08
C ALA A 172 -10.05 18.61 7.23
N PRO A 173 -10.38 17.31 7.46
CA PRO A 173 -11.14 16.89 8.64
C PRO A 173 -10.34 17.11 9.92
N VAL A 174 -11.03 17.23 11.05
CA VAL A 174 -10.37 17.27 12.37
C VAL A 174 -9.82 15.91 12.79
N PHE A 175 -10.40 14.83 12.27
CA PHE A 175 -9.89 13.49 12.33
C PHE A 175 -10.44 12.67 11.16
N CYS A 176 -9.60 11.77 10.63
CA CYS A 176 -9.97 10.85 9.56
C CYS A 176 -9.50 9.43 9.91
N PHE A 177 -10.23 8.41 9.47
CA PHE A 177 -9.65 7.08 9.36
C PHE A 177 -9.92 6.47 8.00
N THR A 178 -8.97 5.64 7.52
CA THR A 178 -9.17 4.86 6.31
C THR A 178 -9.41 3.40 6.64
N PRO A 179 -10.50 2.80 6.17
CA PRO A 179 -10.77 1.37 6.23
C PRO A 179 -10.02 0.58 5.14
N ASP A 180 -8.74 0.81 5.03
CA ASP A 180 -7.87 0.26 3.98
C ASP A 180 -6.59 -0.30 4.62
N ALA A 181 -6.76 -1.17 5.61
CA ALA A 181 -5.68 -1.85 6.33
C ALA A 181 -6.25 -2.92 7.29
N GLU A 182 -5.37 -3.40 8.16
CA GLU A 182 -5.74 -4.33 9.21
C GLU A 182 -6.29 -3.61 10.45
N PHE A 183 -7.20 -4.29 11.18
CA PHE A 183 -7.45 -3.98 12.57
C PHE A 183 -6.23 -4.41 13.43
N PRO A 184 -6.03 -3.83 14.68
CA PRO A 184 -6.96 -2.94 15.38
C PRO A 184 -6.89 -1.45 14.98
N VAL A 185 -5.73 -0.83 14.96
CA VAL A 185 -5.49 0.56 14.56
C VAL A 185 -4.05 0.70 14.14
N CYS A 186 -3.82 1.10 12.90
CA CYS A 186 -2.49 1.51 12.45
C CYS A 186 -2.33 3.01 12.70
N ASN A 187 -1.55 3.36 13.75
CA ASN A 187 -1.36 4.74 14.17
C ASN A 187 -0.07 5.40 13.64
N GLY A 188 0.56 4.76 12.64
CA GLY A 188 1.72 5.31 11.97
C GLY A 188 2.20 4.47 10.80
N GLU A 189 2.74 5.13 9.80
CA GLU A 189 3.28 4.53 8.59
C GLU A 189 4.73 4.96 8.41
N LYS A 190 5.61 4.01 8.01
CA LYS A 190 6.99 4.33 7.62
C LYS A 190 7.00 5.28 6.43
N GLY A 191 8.04 6.10 6.35
CA GLY A 191 8.35 6.82 5.13
C GLY A 191 8.73 5.86 4.01
N HIS A 192 8.47 6.29 2.80
CA HIS A 192 8.91 5.63 1.57
C HIS A 192 10.03 6.43 0.91
N PHE A 193 11.06 5.75 0.42
CA PHE A 193 12.12 6.36 -0.36
C PHE A 193 12.44 5.47 -1.56
N GLY A 194 12.11 5.95 -2.75
CA GLY A 194 12.43 5.33 -4.03
C GLY A 194 13.49 6.10 -4.78
N GLY A 195 14.14 5.45 -5.75
CA GLY A 195 15.10 6.10 -6.61
C GLY A 195 15.83 5.12 -7.53
N LYS A 196 16.72 5.67 -8.35
CA LYS A 196 17.55 4.91 -9.28
C LYS A 196 19.03 5.18 -9.03
N ILE A 197 19.81 4.13 -8.89
CA ILE A 197 21.28 4.18 -8.86
C ILE A 197 21.77 3.91 -10.28
N VAL A 198 22.29 4.92 -10.94
CA VAL A 198 22.64 4.91 -12.37
C VAL A 198 24.15 4.90 -12.53
N SER A 199 24.67 3.96 -13.35
CA SER A 199 26.10 3.88 -13.68
C SER A 199 26.53 4.93 -14.70
N PRO A 200 27.84 5.22 -14.83
CA PRO A 200 28.41 5.74 -16.07
C PRO A 200 28.09 4.81 -17.24
N VAL A 201 28.35 5.27 -18.47
CA VAL A 201 28.18 4.40 -19.65
C VAL A 201 29.05 3.14 -19.50
N CYS A 202 28.42 1.95 -19.58
CA CYS A 202 29.08 0.65 -19.54
C CYS A 202 29.43 0.20 -20.95
N ASN A 203 30.71 0.06 -21.24
CA ASN A 203 31.24 -0.39 -22.53
C ASN A 203 32.34 -1.44 -22.38
N GLY A 204 32.35 -2.12 -21.25
CA GLY A 204 33.40 -3.08 -20.85
C GLY A 204 33.02 -4.53 -21.06
N VAL A 205 33.05 -5.27 -19.98
CA VAL A 205 32.89 -6.73 -19.94
C VAL A 205 31.40 -7.11 -19.85
N ILE A 206 30.59 -6.30 -19.18
CA ILE A 206 29.17 -6.56 -18.99
C ILE A 206 28.42 -6.13 -20.26
N ALA A 207 27.84 -7.11 -20.96
CA ALA A 207 27.04 -6.87 -22.16
C ALA A 207 25.54 -6.65 -21.84
N GLU A 208 25.05 -7.37 -20.84
CA GLU A 208 23.68 -7.27 -20.35
C GLU A 208 23.65 -7.51 -18.84
N PHE A 209 22.74 -6.85 -18.13
CA PHE A 209 22.42 -7.16 -16.74
C PHE A 209 20.94 -6.83 -16.50
N GLU A 210 20.19 -7.84 -16.07
CA GLU A 210 18.77 -7.74 -15.80
C GLU A 210 18.39 -8.54 -14.55
N GLY A 211 17.38 -8.09 -13.82
CA GLY A 211 16.84 -8.78 -12.66
C GLY A 211 15.70 -8.02 -12.02
N GLY A 212 14.80 -8.77 -11.36
CA GLY A 212 13.62 -8.22 -10.70
C GLY A 212 12.50 -7.82 -11.66
N VAL A 213 11.27 -7.84 -11.14
CA VAL A 213 10.04 -7.51 -11.88
C VAL A 213 9.31 -6.30 -11.30
N ALA A 214 9.56 -5.98 -10.03
CA ALA A 214 8.94 -4.86 -9.31
C ALA A 214 9.98 -4.12 -8.45
N ASN A 215 9.76 -2.82 -8.23
CA ASN A 215 10.69 -2.00 -7.44
C ASN A 215 10.65 -2.35 -5.95
N ASN A 216 9.48 -2.72 -5.44
CA ASN A 216 9.19 -3.02 -4.04
C ASN A 216 9.27 -4.51 -3.66
N ALA A 217 9.89 -5.33 -4.51
CA ALA A 217 10.08 -6.75 -4.24
C ALA A 217 11.55 -7.16 -4.36
N VAL A 218 12.03 -7.98 -3.42
CA VAL A 218 13.36 -8.58 -3.48
C VAL A 218 13.41 -9.58 -4.64
N PRO A 219 14.32 -9.43 -5.63
CA PRO A 219 14.40 -10.32 -6.78
C PRO A 219 14.89 -11.73 -6.40
N ASP A 220 14.16 -12.74 -6.83
CA ASP A 220 14.59 -14.15 -6.75
C ASP A 220 15.43 -14.60 -7.95
N ARG A 221 15.49 -13.80 -9.01
CA ARG A 221 16.25 -14.07 -10.24
C ARG A 221 16.91 -12.83 -10.78
N ALA A 222 18.15 -13.00 -11.22
CA ALA A 222 18.90 -12.00 -11.96
C ALA A 222 19.87 -12.67 -12.93
N SER A 223 20.24 -12.01 -14.02
CA SER A 223 21.26 -12.51 -14.93
C SER A 223 22.12 -11.41 -15.53
N ALA A 224 23.40 -11.70 -15.74
CA ALA A 224 24.31 -10.86 -16.48
C ALA A 224 24.98 -11.67 -17.60
N LEU A 225 25.07 -11.08 -18.81
CA LEU A 225 25.88 -11.61 -19.90
C LEU A 225 27.24 -10.91 -19.88
N VAL A 226 28.31 -11.69 -19.76
CA VAL A 226 29.68 -11.17 -19.66
C VAL A 226 30.59 -11.72 -20.75
N LYS A 227 31.43 -10.88 -21.32
CA LYS A 227 32.43 -11.25 -22.35
C LYS A 227 33.61 -11.96 -21.69
N THR A 228 33.52 -13.27 -21.54
CA THR A 228 34.57 -14.08 -20.91
C THR A 228 34.49 -15.55 -21.37
N ASP A 229 35.55 -16.32 -21.07
CA ASP A 229 35.59 -17.78 -21.32
C ASP A 229 35.13 -18.51 -20.04
N ILE A 230 34.11 -19.36 -20.15
CA ILE A 230 33.54 -20.13 -19.03
C ILE A 230 34.58 -20.96 -18.27
N ARG A 231 35.66 -21.39 -18.95
CA ARG A 231 36.76 -22.18 -18.35
C ARG A 231 37.57 -21.39 -17.30
N LYS A 232 37.45 -20.07 -17.30
CA LYS A 232 38.11 -19.17 -16.32
C LYS A 232 37.25 -18.94 -15.08
N LEU A 233 35.98 -19.34 -15.08
CA LEU A 233 35.01 -19.08 -14.06
C LEU A 233 34.93 -20.22 -13.05
N LYS A 234 34.64 -19.88 -11.80
CA LYS A 234 34.45 -20.80 -10.69
C LYS A 234 32.96 -20.97 -10.38
N ASN A 235 32.56 -22.19 -10.02
CA ASN A 235 31.23 -22.39 -9.46
C ASN A 235 31.07 -21.65 -8.13
N ALA A 236 29.89 -21.13 -7.90
CA ALA A 236 29.51 -20.49 -6.62
C ALA A 236 28.10 -20.92 -6.22
N PRO A 237 27.76 -20.90 -4.93
CA PRO A 237 26.42 -21.19 -4.47
C PRO A 237 25.40 -20.23 -5.09
N ASN A 238 24.24 -20.75 -5.46
CA ASN A 238 23.14 -19.98 -6.05
C ASN A 238 23.49 -19.25 -7.36
N ILE A 239 24.60 -19.63 -8.03
CA ILE A 239 25.01 -19.13 -9.35
C ILE A 239 25.04 -20.29 -10.34
N THR A 240 24.45 -20.08 -11.50
CA THR A 240 24.62 -20.97 -12.68
C THR A 240 25.30 -20.20 -13.80
N LEU A 241 26.14 -20.94 -14.55
CA LEU A 241 26.96 -20.42 -15.66
C LEU A 241 26.58 -21.14 -16.93
N GLU A 242 26.17 -20.39 -17.94
CA GLU A 242 25.77 -20.93 -19.25
C GLU A 242 26.56 -20.24 -20.36
N PRO A 243 27.24 -20.97 -21.26
CA PRO A 243 27.83 -20.39 -22.46
C PRO A 243 26.74 -19.75 -23.33
N GLU A 244 26.96 -18.50 -23.75
CA GLU A 244 26.02 -17.80 -24.61
C GLU A 244 26.78 -16.89 -25.59
N GLY A 245 26.71 -17.23 -26.88
CA GLY A 245 27.46 -16.53 -27.93
C GLY A 245 28.99 -16.64 -27.69
N ASP A 246 29.67 -15.51 -27.62
CA ASP A 246 31.08 -15.36 -27.29
C ASP A 246 31.34 -15.05 -25.81
N GLY A 247 30.30 -15.18 -24.95
CA GLY A 247 30.34 -14.88 -23.53
C GLY A 247 29.76 -15.97 -22.65
N VAL A 248 29.45 -15.57 -21.42
CA VAL A 248 28.84 -16.44 -20.40
C VAL A 248 27.69 -15.70 -19.74
N ARG A 249 26.52 -16.32 -19.67
CA ARG A 249 25.38 -15.88 -18.87
C ARG A 249 25.59 -16.35 -17.42
N VAL A 250 25.72 -15.41 -16.52
CA VAL A 250 25.79 -15.63 -15.07
C VAL A 250 24.38 -15.42 -14.51
N ARG A 251 23.77 -16.46 -13.95
CA ARG A 251 22.43 -16.37 -13.34
C ARG A 251 22.50 -16.53 -11.84
N GLY A 252 21.87 -15.60 -11.12
CA GLY A 252 21.66 -15.65 -9.68
C GLY A 252 20.27 -16.18 -9.32
N TRP A 253 20.22 -17.00 -8.27
CA TRP A 253 19.01 -17.62 -7.74
C TRP A 253 18.84 -17.23 -6.26
N GLY A 254 17.87 -16.38 -5.98
CA GLY A 254 17.59 -15.84 -4.67
C GLY A 254 16.29 -16.36 -4.07
N LYS A 255 15.75 -15.57 -3.14
CA LYS A 255 14.47 -15.81 -2.47
C LYS A 255 13.72 -14.48 -2.35
N SER A 256 12.56 -14.37 -2.97
CA SER A 256 11.75 -13.17 -3.00
C SER A 256 11.10 -12.85 -1.65
N GLY A 257 10.68 -11.59 -1.49
CA GLY A 257 9.88 -11.05 -0.41
C GLY A 257 9.61 -9.56 -0.62
N HIS A 258 8.73 -8.98 0.18
CA HIS A 258 8.36 -7.58 0.08
C HIS A 258 9.46 -6.65 0.66
N ALA A 259 9.64 -5.45 0.09
CA ALA A 259 10.66 -4.49 0.52
C ALA A 259 10.49 -4.02 1.97
N ALA A 260 9.26 -3.95 2.47
CA ALA A 260 8.98 -3.56 3.85
C ALA A 260 9.34 -4.65 4.88
N MET A 261 9.38 -5.93 4.46
CA MET A 261 9.68 -7.10 5.29
C MET A 261 10.69 -8.01 4.58
N PRO A 262 11.94 -7.57 4.37
CA PRO A 262 12.94 -8.30 3.59
C PRO A 262 13.65 -9.40 4.38
N GLU A 263 13.30 -9.65 5.64
CA GLU A 263 13.95 -10.65 6.47
C GLU A 263 13.83 -12.06 5.87
N GLY A 264 14.94 -12.78 5.87
CA GLY A 264 15.01 -14.14 5.33
C GLY A 264 14.91 -14.25 3.81
N THR A 265 14.96 -13.13 3.09
CA THR A 265 15.08 -13.07 1.62
C THR A 265 16.53 -13.17 1.17
N VAL A 266 16.75 -13.42 -0.12
CA VAL A 266 18.06 -13.41 -0.76
C VAL A 266 17.94 -12.70 -2.10
N ASN A 267 18.58 -11.54 -2.24
CA ASN A 267 18.52 -10.74 -3.46
C ASN A 267 19.43 -11.33 -4.54
N ALA A 268 18.84 -11.82 -5.63
CA ALA A 268 19.57 -12.44 -6.74
C ALA A 268 20.50 -11.45 -7.47
N ILE A 269 20.15 -10.16 -7.52
CA ILE A 269 21.01 -9.12 -8.10
C ILE A 269 22.30 -9.01 -7.28
N GLY A 270 22.20 -8.97 -5.96
CA GLY A 270 23.38 -8.95 -5.08
C GLY A 270 24.31 -10.15 -5.27
N LEU A 271 23.75 -11.35 -5.45
CA LEU A 271 24.54 -12.56 -5.75
C LEU A 271 25.33 -12.43 -7.06
N VAL A 272 24.70 -11.90 -8.12
CA VAL A 272 25.37 -11.65 -9.40
C VAL A 272 26.43 -10.56 -9.27
N VAL A 273 26.13 -9.45 -8.59
CA VAL A 273 27.08 -8.36 -8.32
C VAL A 273 28.34 -8.89 -7.63
N ASP A 274 28.17 -9.67 -6.55
CA ASP A 274 29.28 -10.27 -5.83
C ASP A 274 30.10 -11.21 -6.72
N TYR A 275 29.42 -12.05 -7.49
CA TYR A 275 30.08 -12.96 -8.40
C TYR A 275 30.92 -12.24 -9.46
N LEU A 276 30.40 -11.18 -10.07
CA LEU A 276 31.11 -10.38 -11.07
C LEU A 276 32.35 -9.72 -10.48
N LEU A 277 32.26 -9.13 -9.31
CA LEU A 277 33.38 -8.49 -8.61
C LEU A 277 34.46 -9.51 -8.21
N ASP A 278 34.08 -10.61 -7.60
CA ASP A 278 35.00 -11.62 -7.07
C ASP A 278 35.76 -12.38 -8.16
N ASN A 279 35.22 -12.44 -9.37
CA ASN A 279 35.87 -13.04 -10.54
C ASN A 279 36.50 -12.01 -11.49
N GLY A 280 36.46 -10.70 -11.13
CA GLY A 280 37.08 -9.65 -11.96
C GLY A 280 36.40 -9.46 -13.32
N LEU A 281 35.10 -9.71 -13.42
CA LEU A 281 34.30 -9.65 -14.66
C LEU A 281 33.74 -8.24 -14.90
N CYS A 282 34.59 -7.24 -14.82
CA CYS A 282 34.23 -5.82 -15.00
C CYS A 282 35.48 -5.00 -15.33
N ASN A 283 35.35 -3.92 -16.07
CA ASN A 283 36.37 -2.88 -16.18
C ASN A 283 36.35 -1.94 -14.96
N ASP A 284 37.21 -0.93 -14.90
CA ASP A 284 37.31 -0.05 -13.72
C ASP A 284 36.04 0.78 -13.47
N ALA A 285 35.33 1.25 -14.51
CA ALA A 285 34.10 2.00 -14.39
C ALA A 285 32.93 1.09 -13.92
N GLU A 286 32.81 -0.09 -14.50
CA GLU A 286 31.83 -1.12 -14.08
C GLU A 286 32.11 -1.59 -12.65
N ARG A 287 33.39 -1.71 -12.26
CA ARG A 287 33.80 -2.07 -10.89
C ARG A 287 33.32 -1.06 -9.87
N ALA A 288 33.55 0.22 -10.11
CA ALA A 288 33.12 1.26 -9.19
C ALA A 288 31.59 1.25 -8.96
N TYR A 289 30.83 1.03 -10.03
CA TYR A 289 29.37 0.85 -9.93
C TYR A 289 28.97 -0.41 -9.16
N LEU A 290 29.54 -1.56 -9.51
CA LEU A 290 29.24 -2.81 -8.81
C LEU A 290 29.62 -2.78 -7.33
N GLU A 291 30.71 -2.06 -6.96
CA GLU A 291 31.08 -1.85 -5.55
C GLU A 291 30.05 -0.99 -4.80
N ALA A 292 29.45 0.00 -5.46
CA ALA A 292 28.34 0.76 -4.90
C ALA A 292 27.10 -0.14 -4.70
N LEU A 293 26.78 -1.00 -5.69
CA LEU A 293 25.68 -1.98 -5.53
C LEU A 293 26.00 -3.03 -4.45
N ARG A 294 27.25 -3.47 -4.30
CA ARG A 294 27.65 -4.38 -3.21
C ARG A 294 27.35 -3.77 -1.84
N LYS A 295 27.57 -2.45 -1.65
CA LYS A 295 27.17 -1.77 -0.42
C LYS A 295 25.66 -1.80 -0.20
N LEU A 296 24.87 -1.52 -1.26
CA LEU A 296 23.42 -1.61 -1.21
C LEU A 296 22.93 -3.01 -0.77
N HIS A 297 23.46 -4.05 -1.43
CA HIS A 297 23.02 -5.42 -1.20
C HIS A 297 23.62 -6.10 0.03
N SER A 298 24.57 -5.46 0.72
CA SER A 298 25.24 -6.03 1.89
C SER A 298 24.35 -6.17 3.11
N SER A 299 23.29 -5.37 3.20
CA SER A 299 22.34 -5.37 4.32
C SER A 299 21.01 -4.75 3.92
N THR A 300 19.93 -5.40 4.26
CA THR A 300 18.57 -4.84 4.11
C THR A 300 18.25 -3.75 5.13
N ALA A 301 19.09 -3.53 6.14
CA ALA A 301 19.00 -2.39 7.08
C ALA A 301 19.76 -1.15 6.60
N GLY A 302 20.42 -1.18 5.42
CA GLY A 302 21.13 -0.04 4.87
C GLY A 302 22.49 0.26 5.47
N THR A 303 23.04 -0.64 6.29
CA THR A 303 24.35 -0.46 6.98
C THR A 303 25.49 -0.19 5.98
N GLY A 304 25.50 -0.88 4.83
CA GLY A 304 26.54 -0.68 3.80
C GLY A 304 26.51 0.70 3.15
N LEU A 305 25.39 1.40 3.19
CA LEU A 305 25.21 2.77 2.72
C LEU A 305 25.30 3.81 3.84
N GLY A 306 25.42 3.38 5.11
CA GLY A 306 25.48 4.27 6.27
C GLY A 306 24.16 5.00 6.55
N ILE A 307 23.03 4.37 6.22
CA ILE A 307 21.68 4.91 6.43
C ILE A 307 20.88 4.15 7.50
N ASP A 308 21.49 3.15 8.12
CA ASP A 308 20.84 2.34 9.16
C ASP A 308 20.41 3.21 10.33
N CYS A 309 19.14 3.10 10.67
CA CYS A 309 18.54 3.75 11.82
C CYS A 309 17.29 2.97 12.28
N ALA A 310 16.88 3.20 13.51
CA ALA A 310 15.68 2.59 14.10
C ALA A 310 15.10 3.50 15.17
N ASP A 311 13.79 3.45 15.34
CA ASP A 311 13.08 4.07 16.46
C ASP A 311 12.16 3.08 17.18
N GLY A 312 11.54 3.52 18.28
CA GLY A 312 10.66 2.67 19.07
C GLY A 312 9.38 2.26 18.34
N PRO A 313 8.67 3.19 17.69
CA PRO A 313 7.41 2.89 17.00
C PRO A 313 7.55 1.97 15.79
N PHE A 314 8.58 2.18 14.95
CA PHE A 314 8.70 1.53 13.65
C PHE A 314 9.80 0.46 13.56
N GLY A 315 10.72 0.42 14.54
CA GLY A 315 11.89 -0.43 14.44
C GLY A 315 12.86 0.04 13.33
N PRO A 316 13.61 -0.88 12.69
CA PRO A 316 14.67 -0.53 11.76
C PRO A 316 14.15 -0.03 10.40
N LEU A 317 14.96 0.82 9.74
CA LEU A 317 14.87 1.09 8.32
C LEU A 317 15.08 -0.21 7.52
N THR A 318 14.36 -0.35 6.40
CA THR A 318 14.63 -1.39 5.41
C THR A 318 14.96 -0.77 4.06
N ILE A 319 15.88 -1.39 3.30
CA ILE A 319 16.20 -1.02 1.92
C ILE A 319 16.51 -2.24 1.08
N ILE A 320 16.05 -2.25 -0.16
CA ILE A 320 16.36 -3.26 -1.15
C ILE A 320 16.72 -2.65 -2.51
N GLY A 321 17.44 -3.40 -3.33
CA GLY A 321 17.50 -3.18 -4.78
C GLY A 321 16.43 -4.04 -5.45
N GLY A 322 15.42 -3.41 -6.06
CA GLY A 322 14.25 -4.11 -6.62
C GLY A 322 14.48 -4.61 -8.04
N ARG A 323 14.92 -3.74 -8.95
CA ARG A 323 15.16 -4.09 -10.36
C ARG A 323 16.53 -3.61 -10.82
N ILE A 324 17.18 -4.39 -11.69
CA ILE A 324 18.33 -3.93 -12.45
C ILE A 324 18.09 -4.16 -13.94
N TYR A 325 18.47 -3.19 -14.76
CA TYR A 325 18.36 -3.25 -16.22
C TYR A 325 19.37 -2.34 -16.89
N MET A 326 19.52 -2.50 -18.20
CA MET A 326 20.32 -1.57 -19.02
C MET A 326 19.40 -0.61 -19.78
N GLU A 327 19.75 0.68 -19.75
CA GLU A 327 19.10 1.77 -20.47
C GLU A 327 20.14 2.73 -21.02
N ASP A 328 20.11 3.03 -22.31
CA ASP A 328 21.06 3.92 -22.99
C ASP A 328 22.55 3.58 -22.72
N GLY A 329 22.88 2.31 -22.62
CA GLY A 329 24.25 1.83 -22.33
C GLY A 329 24.68 2.04 -20.87
N LYS A 330 23.78 2.34 -19.97
CA LYS A 330 24.01 2.44 -18.53
C LYS A 330 23.29 1.30 -17.79
N LEU A 331 23.85 0.90 -16.67
CA LEU A 331 23.18 0.04 -15.72
C LEU A 331 22.33 0.90 -14.76
N VAL A 332 21.10 0.52 -14.54
CA VAL A 332 20.13 1.20 -13.66
C VAL A 332 19.64 0.21 -12.63
N GLN A 333 19.86 0.51 -11.35
CA GLN A 333 19.34 -0.25 -10.21
C GLN A 333 18.29 0.58 -9.51
N THR A 334 17.05 0.08 -9.41
CA THR A 334 16.03 0.73 -8.58
C THR A 334 16.22 0.38 -7.10
N ILE A 335 15.88 1.30 -6.22
CA ILE A 335 15.87 1.08 -4.78
C ILE A 335 14.48 1.36 -4.21
N ASP A 336 14.10 0.61 -3.18
CA ASP A 336 12.93 0.86 -2.33
C ASP A 336 13.37 0.76 -0.86
N SER A 337 13.10 1.80 -0.09
CA SER A 337 13.38 1.86 1.34
C SER A 337 12.15 2.28 2.12
N ARG A 338 11.97 1.67 3.30
CA ARG A 338 10.96 2.06 4.28
C ARG A 338 11.68 2.56 5.52
N PHE A 339 11.44 3.80 5.91
CA PHE A 339 12.25 4.44 6.94
C PHE A 339 11.40 5.00 8.09
N PRO A 340 11.94 4.91 9.33
CA PRO A 340 11.29 5.40 10.54
C PRO A 340 11.43 6.91 10.72
N THR A 341 10.85 7.47 11.80
CA THR A 341 10.85 8.90 12.08
C THR A 341 12.22 9.47 12.52
N CYS A 342 13.23 8.63 12.75
CA CYS A 342 14.59 9.09 13.11
C CYS A 342 15.43 9.61 11.93
N THR A 343 14.92 9.50 10.70
CA THR A 343 15.52 10.04 9.48
C THR A 343 14.48 10.71 8.60
N ASP A 344 14.88 11.28 7.47
CA ASP A 344 14.03 11.93 6.49
C ASP A 344 14.58 11.72 5.07
N GLY A 345 13.75 11.99 4.04
CA GLY A 345 14.11 11.78 2.65
C GLY A 345 15.33 12.60 2.21
N ALA A 346 15.50 13.81 2.74
CA ALA A 346 16.65 14.66 2.41
C ALA A 346 17.96 14.09 2.95
N LYS A 347 17.96 13.59 4.21
CA LYS A 347 19.12 12.92 4.81
C LYS A 347 19.46 11.64 4.07
N LEU A 348 18.46 10.80 3.75
CA LEU A 348 18.68 9.58 2.98
C LEU A 348 19.31 9.89 1.62
N THR A 349 18.82 10.90 0.89
CA THR A 349 19.39 11.35 -0.37
C THR A 349 20.85 11.73 -0.22
N ALA A 350 21.19 12.53 0.79
CA ALA A 350 22.55 12.97 1.04
C ALA A 350 23.49 11.81 1.40
N GLN A 351 23.07 10.93 2.29
CA GLN A 351 23.86 9.79 2.75
C GLN A 351 24.08 8.75 1.65
N ILE A 352 23.02 8.38 0.90
CA ILE A 352 23.13 7.46 -0.23
C ILE A 352 24.05 8.04 -1.29
N THR A 353 23.86 9.31 -1.68
CA THR A 353 24.75 9.98 -2.67
C THR A 353 26.21 9.94 -2.22
N ALA A 354 26.49 10.23 -0.96
CA ALA A 354 27.85 10.16 -0.41
C ALA A 354 28.43 8.73 -0.43
N ALA A 355 27.62 7.72 -0.13
CA ALA A 355 28.05 6.33 -0.13
C ALA A 355 28.34 5.78 -1.54
N LEU A 356 27.60 6.25 -2.56
CA LEU A 356 27.80 5.88 -3.96
C LEU A 356 29.12 6.44 -4.52
N GLY A 357 29.55 7.62 -4.07
CA GLY A 357 30.76 8.28 -4.56
C GLY A 357 30.70 8.64 -6.04
N GLU A 358 31.84 8.57 -6.74
CA GLU A 358 31.95 8.89 -8.18
C GLU A 358 31.51 7.74 -9.10
N GLY A 359 31.31 6.54 -8.55
CA GLY A 359 30.99 5.33 -9.31
C GLY A 359 29.54 5.22 -9.78
N ALA A 360 28.64 6.00 -9.21
CA ALA A 360 27.22 5.97 -9.52
C ALA A 360 26.53 7.29 -9.16
N LYS A 361 25.34 7.51 -9.74
CA LYS A 361 24.49 8.66 -9.40
C LYS A 361 23.16 8.17 -8.87
N LEU A 362 22.62 8.88 -7.89
CA LEU A 362 21.24 8.73 -7.45
C LEU A 362 20.38 9.68 -8.29
N GLU A 363 19.38 9.13 -8.97
CA GLU A 363 18.45 9.85 -9.86
C GLU A 363 17.00 9.46 -9.55
N ASP A 364 16.05 10.27 -10.01
CA ASP A 364 14.59 10.01 -9.89
C ASP A 364 14.17 9.67 -8.45
N VAL A 365 14.62 10.48 -7.50
CA VAL A 365 14.28 10.29 -6.08
C VAL A 365 12.83 10.67 -5.86
N ASP A 366 12.08 9.76 -5.26
CA ASP A 366 10.74 9.95 -4.73
C ASP A 366 10.74 9.60 -3.24
N ALA A 367 10.22 10.50 -2.40
CA ALA A 367 10.21 10.30 -0.97
C ALA A 367 8.91 10.82 -0.35
N ALA A 368 8.31 9.98 0.49
CA ALA A 368 7.20 10.34 1.35
C ALA A 368 7.63 10.18 2.82
N GLU A 369 7.41 11.22 3.61
CA GLU A 369 7.83 11.22 5.02
C GLU A 369 6.98 10.28 5.87
N PRO A 370 7.53 9.69 6.95
CA PRO A 370 6.77 8.88 7.89
C PRO A 370 5.84 9.76 8.73
N PHE A 371 4.76 9.17 9.21
CA PHE A 371 3.97 9.82 10.27
C PHE A 371 3.71 8.85 11.43
N TYR A 372 3.52 9.41 12.62
CA TYR A 372 3.20 8.66 13.83
C TYR A 372 2.29 9.50 14.71
N ILE A 373 1.25 8.88 15.23
CA ILE A 373 0.33 9.46 16.20
C ILE A 373 0.45 8.69 17.50
N GLU A 374 0.59 9.42 18.63
CA GLU A 374 0.73 8.77 19.94
C GLU A 374 -0.46 7.87 20.26
N ALA A 375 -0.17 6.65 20.70
CA ALA A 375 -1.17 5.61 20.96
C ALA A 375 -2.19 5.98 22.05
N ASP A 376 -1.85 6.92 22.93
CA ASP A 376 -2.72 7.42 24.01
C ASP A 376 -3.55 8.65 23.62
N SER A 377 -3.43 9.12 22.38
CA SER A 377 -4.25 10.25 21.90
C SER A 377 -5.75 9.88 21.90
N PRO A 378 -6.65 10.84 22.18
CA PRO A 378 -8.08 10.55 22.37
C PRO A 378 -8.73 9.80 21.22
N ALA A 379 -8.42 10.16 19.97
CA ALA A 379 -9.01 9.51 18.81
C ALA A 379 -8.50 8.06 18.63
N ILE A 380 -7.20 7.81 18.86
CA ILE A 380 -6.64 6.46 18.84
C ILE A 380 -7.27 5.60 19.93
N ARG A 381 -7.43 6.17 21.14
CA ARG A 381 -8.13 5.49 22.24
C ARG A 381 -9.58 5.15 21.88
N ALA A 382 -10.29 6.08 21.26
CA ALA A 382 -11.66 5.83 20.82
C ALA A 382 -11.75 4.64 19.83
N CYS A 383 -10.83 4.55 18.88
CA CYS A 383 -10.78 3.45 17.91
C CYS A 383 -10.39 2.12 18.56
N ILE A 384 -9.25 2.07 19.30
CA ILE A 384 -8.71 0.83 19.86
C ILE A 384 -9.63 0.26 20.95
N ASP A 385 -10.18 1.10 21.84
CA ASP A 385 -11.09 0.68 22.89
C ASP A 385 -12.41 0.15 22.29
N THR A 386 -12.85 0.71 21.15
CA THR A 386 -14.01 0.20 20.40
C THR A 386 -13.74 -1.18 19.82
N TYR A 387 -12.62 -1.34 19.14
CA TYR A 387 -12.21 -2.63 18.58
C TYR A 387 -12.15 -3.69 19.68
N ASN A 388 -11.42 -3.44 20.75
CA ASN A 388 -11.29 -4.38 21.88
C ASN A 388 -12.62 -4.73 22.54
N GLU A 389 -13.54 -3.77 22.63
CA GLU A 389 -14.85 -4.01 23.22
C GLU A 389 -15.76 -4.85 22.31
N VAL A 390 -15.66 -4.71 20.99
CA VAL A 390 -16.48 -5.49 20.03
C VAL A 390 -15.95 -6.90 19.88
N THR A 391 -14.64 -7.06 19.72
CA THR A 391 -13.98 -8.36 19.49
C THR A 391 -13.76 -9.16 20.77
N GLY A 392 -13.67 -8.48 21.91
CA GLY A 392 -13.27 -9.09 23.20
C GLY A 392 -11.76 -9.28 23.32
N GLU A 393 -10.97 -8.71 22.45
CA GLU A 393 -9.52 -8.74 22.45
C GLU A 393 -8.91 -7.73 23.44
N ASN A 394 -7.59 -7.75 23.54
CA ASN A 394 -6.80 -6.75 24.28
C ASN A 394 -5.65 -6.30 23.37
N ALA A 395 -6.00 -5.90 22.18
CA ALA A 395 -5.06 -5.46 21.16
C ALA A 395 -4.54 -4.04 21.45
N THR A 396 -3.40 -3.71 20.86
CA THR A 396 -2.76 -2.39 20.93
C THR A 396 -2.59 -1.81 19.54
N PRO A 397 -2.54 -0.48 19.37
CA PRO A 397 -2.20 0.11 18.09
C PRO A 397 -0.87 -0.39 17.56
N PHE A 398 -0.73 -0.43 16.25
CA PHE A 398 0.48 -0.87 15.56
C PHE A 398 0.91 0.14 14.49
N THR A 399 2.11 -0.06 13.96
CA THR A 399 2.66 0.72 12.84
C THR A 399 3.03 -0.18 11.68
N MET A 400 2.97 0.31 10.46
CA MET A 400 3.25 -0.48 9.27
C MET A 400 4.30 0.14 8.34
N GLY A 401 4.85 -0.70 7.47
CA GLY A 401 5.79 -0.28 6.42
C GLY A 401 5.12 0.10 5.09
N GLY A 402 3.81 -0.14 4.97
CA GLY A 402 2.97 0.29 3.85
C GLY A 402 2.57 1.76 3.96
N GLY A 403 1.72 2.21 3.05
CA GLY A 403 1.16 3.53 3.08
C GLY A 403 -0.26 3.52 2.55
N THR A 404 -1.10 4.36 3.11
CA THR A 404 -2.50 4.57 2.75
C THR A 404 -2.80 6.06 2.62
N TYR A 405 -4.03 6.42 2.33
CA TYR A 405 -4.48 7.82 2.39
C TYR A 405 -4.21 8.49 3.74
N ALA A 406 -4.09 7.75 4.84
CA ALA A 406 -3.91 8.33 6.18
C ALA A 406 -2.73 9.30 6.24
N ARG A 407 -1.63 9.03 5.52
CA ARG A 407 -0.43 9.89 5.51
C ARG A 407 -0.63 11.30 4.97
N HIS A 408 -1.67 11.52 4.17
CA HIS A 408 -1.95 12.81 3.58
C HIS A 408 -2.72 13.76 4.52
N PHE A 409 -3.39 13.23 5.54
CA PHE A 409 -4.19 14.01 6.45
C PHE A 409 -3.39 14.45 7.70
N PRO A 410 -3.66 15.64 8.23
CA PRO A 410 -2.96 16.12 9.44
C PRO A 410 -3.17 15.24 10.68
N TYR A 411 -4.31 14.56 10.79
CA TYR A 411 -4.65 13.67 11.89
C TYR A 411 -5.52 12.53 11.37
N ALA A 412 -4.87 11.44 10.99
CA ALA A 412 -5.55 10.26 10.45
C ALA A 412 -4.85 8.95 10.82
N VAL A 413 -5.57 7.87 10.73
CA VAL A 413 -5.10 6.50 10.98
C VAL A 413 -5.71 5.54 9.96
N SER A 414 -5.12 4.34 9.83
CA SER A 414 -5.81 3.23 9.19
C SER A 414 -6.52 2.38 10.26
N PHE A 415 -7.73 1.90 9.95
CA PHE A 415 -8.59 1.25 10.92
C PHE A 415 -9.44 0.15 10.27
N GLY A 416 -8.87 -1.03 10.10
CA GLY A 416 -9.50 -2.21 9.52
C GLY A 416 -9.85 -2.06 8.02
N PRO A 417 -10.72 -2.95 7.47
CA PRO A 417 -11.41 -4.03 8.18
C PRO A 417 -10.71 -5.40 8.17
N GLU A 418 -9.48 -5.51 7.65
CA GLU A 418 -8.76 -6.77 7.60
C GLU A 418 -8.33 -7.24 9.01
N HIS A 419 -8.03 -8.54 9.13
CA HIS A 419 -7.57 -9.15 10.38
C HIS A 419 -6.39 -10.07 10.08
N GLU A 420 -5.27 -9.90 10.78
CA GLU A 420 -4.04 -10.69 10.62
C GLU A 420 -4.26 -12.21 10.82
N ASP A 421 -5.17 -12.59 11.73
CA ASP A 421 -5.44 -13.98 12.08
C ASP A 421 -6.37 -14.71 11.09
N VAL A 422 -6.98 -14.00 10.15
CA VAL A 422 -7.90 -14.58 9.15
C VAL A 422 -7.11 -15.27 8.04
N LYS A 423 -7.24 -16.60 7.99
CA LYS A 423 -6.61 -17.41 6.94
C LYS A 423 -7.50 -17.48 5.71
N LEU A 424 -6.93 -17.11 4.58
CA LEU A 424 -7.61 -17.24 3.30
C LEU A 424 -7.93 -18.71 2.99
N PRO A 425 -9.12 -18.99 2.42
CA PRO A 425 -9.49 -20.32 1.96
C PRO A 425 -8.70 -20.71 0.70
N GLU A 426 -8.60 -21.99 0.40
CA GLU A 426 -7.88 -22.50 -0.79
C GLU A 426 -8.39 -21.90 -2.12
N PHE A 427 -9.65 -21.50 -2.18
CA PHE A 427 -10.28 -20.89 -3.36
C PHE A 427 -10.16 -19.36 -3.41
N GLY A 428 -9.69 -18.71 -2.34
CA GLY A 428 -9.52 -17.26 -2.21
C GLY A 428 -8.07 -16.83 -2.26
N GLY A 429 -7.83 -15.61 -2.73
CA GLY A 429 -6.52 -14.98 -2.78
C GLY A 429 -6.47 -13.69 -1.95
N PRO A 430 -5.27 -13.15 -1.71
CA PRO A 430 -5.09 -11.90 -0.99
C PRO A 430 -5.52 -10.69 -1.84
N MET A 431 -5.62 -9.52 -1.21
CA MET A 431 -5.66 -8.24 -1.92
C MET A 431 -4.56 -8.20 -3.01
N HIS A 432 -4.80 -7.50 -4.11
CA HIS A 432 -3.92 -7.44 -5.28
C HIS A 432 -3.67 -8.78 -5.99
N GLY A 433 -4.11 -9.90 -5.42
CA GLY A 433 -3.99 -11.24 -5.98
C GLY A 433 -5.18 -11.69 -6.85
N ALA A 434 -5.02 -12.83 -7.52
CA ALA A 434 -6.13 -13.48 -8.20
C ALA A 434 -7.09 -14.12 -7.20
N ASN A 435 -8.39 -14.12 -7.51
CA ASN A 435 -9.47 -14.59 -6.62
C ASN A 435 -9.48 -13.85 -5.27
N GLU A 436 -9.18 -12.56 -5.27
CA GLU A 436 -9.27 -11.72 -4.07
C GLU A 436 -10.54 -12.03 -3.29
N ALA A 437 -10.40 -12.19 -1.98
CA ALA A 437 -11.45 -12.70 -1.11
C ALA A 437 -11.55 -11.91 0.20
N ALA A 438 -12.79 -11.60 0.61
CA ALA A 438 -13.10 -10.97 1.89
C ALA A 438 -14.13 -11.79 2.68
N PRO A 439 -13.94 -12.05 4.00
CA PRO A 439 -14.90 -12.78 4.82
C PRO A 439 -16.10 -11.89 5.16
N ILE A 440 -17.31 -12.36 4.83
CA ILE A 440 -18.55 -11.59 5.02
C ILE A 440 -18.79 -11.23 6.48
N ASP A 441 -18.51 -12.13 7.40
CA ASP A 441 -18.70 -11.91 8.83
C ASP A 441 -17.79 -10.80 9.37
N LYS A 442 -16.56 -10.69 8.89
CA LYS A 442 -15.63 -9.63 9.26
C LYS A 442 -16.02 -8.27 8.70
N LEU A 443 -16.49 -8.22 7.45
CA LEU A 443 -17.05 -6.99 6.90
C LEU A 443 -18.28 -6.51 7.67
N LEU A 444 -19.15 -7.43 8.10
CA LEU A 444 -20.31 -7.09 8.92
C LEU A 444 -19.91 -6.68 10.35
N GLU A 445 -18.88 -7.30 10.94
CA GLU A 445 -18.31 -6.88 12.23
C GLU A 445 -17.73 -5.46 12.13
N ALA A 446 -17.06 -5.13 11.02
CA ALA A 446 -16.54 -3.79 10.77
C ALA A 446 -17.63 -2.71 10.72
N VAL A 447 -18.82 -3.00 10.18
CA VAL A 447 -19.97 -2.07 10.26
C VAL A 447 -20.24 -1.69 11.72
N LYS A 448 -20.27 -2.67 12.64
CA LYS A 448 -20.49 -2.43 14.07
C LYS A 448 -19.39 -1.62 14.71
N ILE A 449 -18.13 -1.97 14.39
CA ILE A 449 -16.95 -1.26 14.91
C ILE A 449 -16.99 0.21 14.47
N TYR A 450 -17.27 0.48 13.19
CA TYR A 450 -17.30 1.85 12.67
C TYR A 450 -18.45 2.68 13.25
N ILE A 451 -19.66 2.09 13.42
CA ILE A 451 -20.76 2.78 14.11
C ILE A 451 -20.33 3.25 15.51
N LEU A 452 -19.77 2.33 16.30
CA LEU A 452 -19.39 2.62 17.68
C LEU A 452 -18.18 3.56 17.77
N ALA A 453 -17.20 3.41 16.88
CA ALA A 453 -16.05 4.30 16.81
C ALA A 453 -16.46 5.74 16.45
N LEU A 454 -17.31 5.91 15.44
CA LEU A 454 -17.82 7.23 15.04
C LEU A 454 -18.59 7.90 16.18
N LEU A 455 -19.44 7.17 16.91
CA LEU A 455 -20.15 7.70 18.08
C LEU A 455 -19.20 8.14 19.20
N ARG A 456 -18.07 7.46 19.42
CA ARG A 456 -17.07 7.87 20.40
C ARG A 456 -16.22 9.06 19.94
N LEU A 457 -15.88 9.09 18.65
CA LEU A 457 -15.17 10.22 18.05
C LEU A 457 -15.98 11.52 18.13
N GLU A 458 -17.32 11.43 18.01
CA GLU A 458 -18.24 12.56 18.18
C GLU A 458 -18.17 13.21 19.58
N GLU A 459 -17.76 12.47 20.61
CA GLU A 459 -17.65 12.96 21.98
C GLU A 459 -16.34 13.71 22.24
N ILE A 460 -15.36 13.63 21.33
CA ILE A 460 -14.04 14.27 21.46
C ILE A 460 -14.13 15.75 21.08
N ASP A 461 -13.44 16.58 21.82
CA ASP A 461 -13.29 18.01 21.50
C ASP A 461 -12.01 18.20 20.67
N PHE A 462 -12.18 18.26 19.36
CA PHE A 462 -11.08 18.44 18.41
C PHE A 462 -10.71 19.90 18.23
#